data_d7bd2f0ec43af7b8df254a354a91a293
#
_entry.id   d7bd2f0ec43af7b8df254a354a91a293
#
_cell.length_a   1.000
_cell.length_b   1.000
_cell.length_c   1.000
_cell.angle_alpha   90.00
_cell.angle_beta   90.00
_cell.angle_gamma   90.00
#
_symmetry.space_group_name_H-M   'P 1'
#
loop_
_entity.id
_entity.type
_entity.pdbx_description
1 polymer ?
#
loop_
_entity_poly.entity_id
_entity_poly.type
_entity_poly.pdbx_seq_one_letter_code
_entity_poly.pdbx_strand_id
1 'polypeptide(L)'
;IPADHQEYVRQMLELMALSFWSGATRVSTFMLDHGQSNRYFDFVPGVKGTWHALSHWKDASGRTEDDDGKTKWDSTKSKRGMYNSVTRWHHSQLAYFLGRLKELKNADGTSTLDSSMIVYGSSIADGHAHEEENLPILLAGGGSGTLKTGHYLAPRRSTSMSRLHLAMLQRMGVPCDRFGEAEIALEGIS
;
A
#
# COMPACT_ATOMS: atom_id res chain seq x y z
N ILE A 1 8.46 -19.82 -10.86
CA ILE A 1 7.76 -18.55 -10.67
C ILE A 1 6.45 -18.66 -11.43
N PRO A 2 5.27 -18.40 -10.79
CA PRO A 2 3.99 -18.41 -11.47
C PRO A 2 3.97 -17.47 -12.67
N ALA A 3 3.35 -17.88 -13.77
CA ALA A 3 3.12 -17.01 -14.92
C ALA A 3 1.95 -16.05 -14.66
N ASP A 4 1.01 -16.47 -13.84
CA ASP A 4 -0.14 -15.67 -13.42
C ASP A 4 0.25 -14.65 -12.34
N HIS A 5 -0.07 -13.38 -12.57
CA HIS A 5 0.33 -12.30 -11.67
C HIS A 5 -0.39 -12.38 -10.31
N GLN A 6 -1.64 -12.80 -10.31
CA GLN A 6 -2.41 -12.93 -9.07
C GLN A 6 -1.82 -14.01 -8.17
N GLU A 7 -1.48 -15.14 -8.75
CA GLU A 7 -0.82 -16.24 -8.05
C GLU A 7 0.57 -15.83 -7.56
N TYR A 8 1.35 -15.15 -8.43
CA TYR A 8 2.66 -14.62 -8.05
C TYR A 8 2.58 -13.70 -6.81
N VAL A 9 1.69 -12.73 -6.83
CA VAL A 9 1.51 -11.80 -5.70
C VAL A 9 1.13 -12.55 -4.42
N ARG A 10 0.22 -13.52 -4.52
CA ARG A 10 -0.20 -14.34 -3.37
C ARG A 10 0.96 -15.14 -2.79
N GLN A 11 1.75 -15.79 -3.62
CA GLN A 11 2.91 -16.56 -3.15
C GLN A 11 3.96 -15.66 -2.51
N MET A 12 4.24 -14.48 -3.08
CA MET A 12 5.19 -13.53 -2.47
C MET A 12 4.72 -13.03 -1.11
N LEU A 13 3.43 -12.71 -0.96
CA LEU A 13 2.87 -12.29 0.33
C LEU A 13 2.89 -13.42 1.38
N GLU A 14 2.66 -14.67 0.98
CA GLU A 14 2.82 -15.84 1.87
C GLU A 14 4.27 -16.00 2.31
N LEU A 15 5.23 -15.91 1.39
CA LEU A 15 6.66 -16.00 1.73
C LEU A 15 7.08 -14.89 2.70
N MET A 16 6.59 -13.66 2.50
CA MET A 16 6.83 -12.55 3.42
C MET A 16 6.23 -12.81 4.80
N ALA A 17 4.99 -13.29 4.86
CA ALA A 17 4.32 -13.59 6.13
C ALA A 17 5.06 -14.67 6.91
N LEU A 18 5.45 -15.75 6.24
CA LEU A 18 6.23 -16.85 6.84
C LEU A 18 7.63 -16.40 7.25
N SER A 19 8.27 -15.51 6.48
CA SER A 19 9.59 -14.98 6.79
C SER A 19 9.58 -14.10 8.04
N PHE A 20 8.52 -13.30 8.25
CA PHE A 20 8.34 -12.54 9.48
C PHE A 20 8.03 -13.44 10.67
N TRP A 21 7.10 -14.38 10.50
CA TRP A 21 6.71 -15.30 11.56
C TRP A 21 7.85 -16.18 12.06
N SER A 22 8.66 -16.70 11.13
CA SER A 22 9.83 -17.54 11.47
C SER A 22 11.04 -16.75 11.95
N GLY A 23 11.01 -15.41 11.87
CA GLY A 23 12.17 -14.57 12.18
C GLY A 23 13.30 -14.63 11.15
N ALA A 24 13.06 -15.20 9.96
CA ALA A 24 14.05 -15.27 8.90
C ALA A 24 14.45 -13.88 8.37
N THR A 25 13.53 -12.90 8.45
CA THR A 25 13.82 -11.49 8.20
C THR A 25 13.07 -10.59 9.15
N ARG A 26 13.60 -9.39 9.39
CA ARG A 26 12.92 -8.32 10.14
C ARG A 26 12.40 -7.20 9.26
N VAL A 27 12.88 -7.11 8.03
CA VAL A 27 12.50 -6.07 7.08
C VAL A 27 12.27 -6.71 5.72
N SER A 28 11.21 -6.33 5.06
CA SER A 28 10.91 -6.74 3.69
C SER A 28 10.22 -5.61 2.95
N THR A 29 10.47 -5.51 1.66
CA THR A 29 9.76 -4.62 0.75
C THR A 29 9.21 -5.41 -0.42
N PHE A 30 8.02 -5.06 -0.87
CA PHE A 30 7.40 -5.70 -2.03
C PHE A 30 6.64 -4.66 -2.85
N MET A 31 6.98 -4.58 -4.12
CA MET A 31 6.29 -3.73 -5.08
C MET A 31 5.21 -4.56 -5.78
N LEU A 32 3.94 -4.30 -5.49
CA LEU A 32 2.81 -4.98 -6.14
C LEU A 32 2.77 -4.70 -7.64
N ASP A 33 3.01 -3.45 -8.01
CA ASP A 33 3.27 -3.04 -9.38
C ASP A 33 3.97 -1.66 -9.38
N HIS A 34 4.51 -1.23 -10.51
CA HIS A 34 5.20 0.06 -10.65
C HIS A 34 4.39 1.04 -11.50
N GLY A 35 4.66 2.36 -11.33
CA GLY A 35 3.85 3.42 -11.94
C GLY A 35 3.75 3.40 -13.47
N GLN A 36 4.75 2.85 -14.17
CA GLN A 36 4.75 2.70 -15.63
C GLN A 36 4.48 1.27 -16.08
N SER A 37 3.77 0.50 -15.27
CA SER A 37 3.46 -0.89 -15.61
C SER A 37 2.55 -1.00 -16.83
N ASN A 38 3.04 -1.71 -17.83
CA ASN A 38 2.24 -2.15 -18.98
C ASN A 38 1.53 -3.49 -18.74
N ARG A 39 1.41 -3.90 -17.48
CA ARG A 39 0.69 -5.11 -17.11
C ARG A 39 -0.80 -4.97 -17.36
N TYR A 40 -1.39 -5.96 -17.98
CA TYR A 40 -2.83 -6.11 -18.08
C TYR A 40 -3.38 -6.70 -16.79
N PHE A 41 -4.54 -6.17 -16.36
CA PHE A 41 -5.29 -6.67 -15.21
C PHE A 41 -6.62 -7.29 -15.65
N ASP A 42 -6.61 -8.02 -16.76
CA ASP A 42 -7.77 -8.67 -17.36
C ASP A 42 -8.34 -9.81 -16.50
N PHE A 43 -7.57 -10.31 -15.55
CA PHE A 43 -8.05 -11.22 -14.50
C PHE A 43 -8.99 -10.53 -13.49
N VAL A 44 -9.02 -9.19 -13.44
CA VAL A 44 -10.02 -8.44 -12.68
C VAL A 44 -11.26 -8.26 -13.56
N PRO A 45 -12.44 -8.76 -13.13
CA PRO A 45 -13.64 -8.76 -13.97
C PRO A 45 -13.99 -7.39 -14.55
N GLY A 46 -14.14 -7.33 -15.87
CA GLY A 46 -14.51 -6.13 -16.61
C GLY A 46 -13.39 -5.13 -16.87
N VAL A 47 -12.19 -5.36 -16.36
CA VAL A 47 -11.02 -4.52 -16.61
C VAL A 47 -10.42 -4.86 -17.99
N LYS A 48 -10.09 -3.83 -18.76
CA LYS A 48 -9.42 -3.92 -20.06
C LYS A 48 -8.38 -2.81 -20.16
N GLY A 49 -7.18 -3.14 -20.59
CA GLY A 49 -6.07 -2.20 -20.71
C GLY A 49 -4.98 -2.41 -19.68
N THR A 50 -3.91 -1.65 -19.82
CA THR A 50 -2.76 -1.73 -18.93
C THR A 50 -2.94 -0.83 -17.71
N TRP A 51 -2.29 -1.19 -16.61
CA TRP A 51 -2.36 -0.44 -15.36
C TRP A 51 -2.03 1.05 -15.56
N HIS A 52 -0.90 1.33 -16.20
CA HIS A 52 -0.48 2.71 -16.48
C HIS A 52 -1.50 3.48 -17.35
N ALA A 53 -1.98 2.86 -18.44
CA ALA A 53 -2.94 3.53 -19.31
C ALA A 53 -4.28 3.86 -18.61
N LEU A 54 -4.71 3.01 -17.66
CA LEU A 54 -5.90 3.24 -16.86
C LEU A 54 -5.73 4.38 -15.85
N SER A 55 -4.50 4.65 -15.37
CA SER A 55 -4.24 5.77 -14.46
C SER A 55 -4.46 7.14 -15.11
N HIS A 56 -4.35 7.23 -16.43
CA HIS A 56 -4.63 8.43 -17.22
C HIS A 56 -6.10 8.48 -17.67
N TRP A 57 -6.99 8.56 -16.71
CA TRP A 57 -8.45 8.54 -16.95
C TRP A 57 -9.10 9.93 -17.10
N LYS A 58 -8.34 11.04 -17.02
CA LYS A 58 -8.79 12.38 -17.32
C LYS A 58 -8.48 12.74 -18.78
N ASP A 59 -9.32 13.60 -19.39
CA ASP A 59 -9.06 14.20 -20.68
C ASP A 59 -8.05 15.39 -20.58
N ALA A 60 -7.68 15.97 -21.70
CA ALA A 60 -6.77 17.12 -21.75
C ALA A 60 -7.30 18.38 -21.01
N SER A 61 -8.60 18.45 -20.71
CA SER A 61 -9.21 19.54 -19.91
C SER A 61 -9.23 19.21 -18.40
N GLY A 62 -8.72 18.05 -17.99
CA GLY A 62 -8.75 17.58 -16.61
C GLY A 62 -10.07 16.95 -16.18
N ARG A 63 -11.02 16.79 -17.10
CA ARG A 63 -12.27 16.08 -16.84
C ARG A 63 -12.06 14.58 -16.96
N THR A 64 -12.84 13.81 -16.21
CA THR A 64 -12.85 12.36 -16.33
C THR A 64 -13.36 11.98 -17.73
N GLU A 65 -12.52 11.29 -18.51
CA GLU A 65 -13.01 10.61 -19.72
C GLU A 65 -14.18 9.70 -19.31
N ASP A 66 -15.23 9.65 -20.10
CA ASP A 66 -16.43 8.85 -19.84
C ASP A 66 -17.28 9.34 -18.64
N ASP A 67 -17.09 10.58 -18.15
CA ASP A 67 -17.95 11.14 -17.11
C ASP A 67 -19.25 11.67 -17.73
N ASP A 68 -20.23 10.79 -17.87
CA ASP A 68 -21.59 11.10 -18.30
C ASP A 68 -22.49 11.56 -17.12
N GLY A 69 -21.91 11.75 -15.93
CA GLY A 69 -22.64 12.08 -14.70
C GLY A 69 -23.55 10.97 -14.18
N LYS A 70 -23.59 9.82 -14.85
CA LYS A 70 -24.48 8.67 -14.55
C LYS A 70 -23.69 7.41 -14.20
N THR A 71 -22.46 7.30 -14.72
CA THR A 71 -21.62 6.12 -14.50
C THR A 71 -21.11 6.12 -13.06
N LYS A 72 -21.40 5.05 -12.33
CA LYS A 72 -20.89 4.88 -10.97
C LYS A 72 -19.37 4.79 -10.98
N TRP A 73 -18.74 5.36 -9.98
CA TRP A 73 -17.28 5.38 -9.83
C TRP A 73 -16.61 3.98 -9.82
N ASP A 74 -17.36 2.92 -9.52
CA ASP A 74 -16.92 1.52 -9.51
C ASP A 74 -17.34 0.76 -10.79
N SER A 75 -17.94 1.46 -11.77
CA SER A 75 -18.34 0.85 -13.05
C SER A 75 -17.13 0.59 -13.93
N THR A 76 -16.98 -0.65 -14.40
CA THR A 76 -15.93 -1.01 -15.38
C THR A 76 -16.24 -0.56 -16.81
N LYS A 77 -17.28 0.27 -17.01
CA LYS A 77 -17.59 0.89 -18.31
C LYS A 77 -16.72 2.12 -18.62
N SER A 78 -15.99 2.64 -17.62
CA SER A 78 -15.10 3.80 -17.77
C SER A 78 -13.67 3.44 -17.38
N LYS A 79 -12.68 4.16 -17.88
CA LYS A 79 -11.27 4.03 -17.45
C LYS A 79 -11.12 4.20 -15.95
N ARG A 80 -11.76 5.23 -15.37
CA ARG A 80 -11.73 5.48 -13.92
C ARG A 80 -12.30 4.30 -13.14
N GLY A 81 -13.41 3.74 -13.58
CA GLY A 81 -14.01 2.58 -12.92
C GLY A 81 -13.13 1.33 -13.01
N MET A 82 -12.50 1.09 -14.17
CA MET A 82 -11.53 0.01 -14.33
C MET A 82 -10.30 0.23 -13.43
N TYR A 83 -9.76 1.45 -13.39
CA TYR A 83 -8.65 1.81 -12.50
C TYR A 83 -9.00 1.57 -11.03
N ASN A 84 -10.18 2.00 -10.59
CA ASN A 84 -10.67 1.77 -9.23
C ASN A 84 -10.83 0.26 -8.91
N SER A 85 -11.22 -0.55 -9.90
CA SER A 85 -11.33 -2.00 -9.73
C SER A 85 -9.97 -2.65 -9.52
N VAL A 86 -8.94 -2.22 -10.23
CA VAL A 86 -7.55 -2.66 -10.03
C VAL A 86 -7.04 -2.20 -8.66
N THR A 87 -7.28 -0.93 -8.28
CA THR A 87 -6.91 -0.41 -6.95
C THR A 87 -7.56 -1.21 -5.83
N ARG A 88 -8.84 -1.58 -5.99
CA ARG A 88 -9.54 -2.45 -5.03
C ARG A 88 -8.91 -3.85 -4.96
N TRP A 89 -8.49 -4.39 -6.10
CA TRP A 89 -7.76 -5.65 -6.11
C TRP A 89 -6.44 -5.53 -5.32
N HIS A 90 -5.65 -4.46 -5.51
CA HIS A 90 -4.44 -4.23 -4.71
C HIS A 90 -4.74 -4.15 -3.21
N HIS A 91 -5.79 -3.43 -2.81
CA HIS A 91 -6.22 -3.36 -1.40
C HIS A 91 -6.64 -4.74 -0.86
N SER A 92 -7.23 -5.59 -1.70
CA SER A 92 -7.58 -6.97 -1.29
C SER A 92 -6.34 -7.83 -1.04
N GLN A 93 -5.21 -7.56 -1.72
CA GLN A 93 -3.94 -8.22 -1.45
C GLN A 93 -3.36 -7.79 -0.09
N LEU A 94 -3.45 -6.49 0.23
CA LEU A 94 -3.09 -6.02 1.57
C LEU A 94 -3.95 -6.68 2.65
N ALA A 95 -5.27 -6.68 2.47
CA ALA A 95 -6.19 -7.31 3.43
C ALA A 95 -5.87 -8.79 3.66
N TYR A 96 -5.57 -9.52 2.59
CA TYR A 96 -5.09 -10.89 2.67
C TYR A 96 -3.81 -11.01 3.51
N PHE A 97 -2.79 -10.20 3.21
CA PHE A 97 -1.52 -10.23 3.91
C PHE A 97 -1.67 -9.95 5.41
N LEU A 98 -2.44 -8.91 5.76
CA LEU A 98 -2.74 -8.59 7.16
C LEU A 98 -3.49 -9.73 7.87
N GLY A 99 -4.44 -10.37 7.16
CA GLY A 99 -5.14 -11.55 7.65
C GLY A 99 -4.19 -12.70 7.96
N ARG A 100 -3.25 -13.00 7.06
CA ARG A 100 -2.23 -14.04 7.28
C ARG A 100 -1.34 -13.74 8.47
N LEU A 101 -0.84 -12.50 8.60
CA LEU A 101 -0.04 -12.09 9.76
C LEU A 101 -0.82 -12.19 11.08
N LYS A 102 -2.13 -11.96 11.06
CA LYS A 102 -3.01 -12.09 12.23
C LYS A 102 -3.23 -13.55 12.64
N GLU A 103 -3.29 -14.47 11.68
CA GLU A 103 -3.45 -15.92 11.92
C GLU A 103 -2.17 -16.54 12.47
N LEU A 104 -1.00 -16.12 12.01
CA LEU A 104 0.30 -16.63 12.45
C LEU A 104 0.60 -16.17 13.87
N LYS A 105 0.69 -17.13 14.80
CA LYS A 105 0.91 -16.86 16.23
C LYS A 105 2.37 -16.98 16.62
N ASN A 106 2.83 -15.99 17.37
CA ASN A 106 4.13 -16.00 18.04
C ASN A 106 4.10 -16.95 19.24
N ALA A 107 5.27 -17.26 19.79
CA ALA A 107 5.40 -18.17 20.95
C ALA A 107 4.68 -17.65 22.21
N ASP A 108 4.48 -16.34 22.34
CA ASP A 108 3.75 -15.69 23.43
C ASP A 108 2.23 -15.63 23.22
N GLY A 109 1.72 -16.17 22.10
CA GLY A 109 0.30 -16.19 21.73
C GLY A 109 -0.18 -14.91 21.02
N THR A 110 0.62 -13.87 20.91
CA THR A 110 0.31 -12.70 20.09
C THR A 110 0.34 -13.06 18.60
N SER A 111 -0.25 -12.24 17.74
CA SER A 111 -0.12 -12.46 16.31
C SER A 111 1.16 -11.80 15.76
N THR A 112 1.66 -12.32 14.65
CA THR A 112 2.77 -11.67 13.93
C THR A 112 2.40 -10.24 13.51
N LEU A 113 1.10 -9.96 13.26
CA LEU A 113 0.61 -8.61 13.00
C LEU A 113 0.79 -7.68 14.21
N ASP A 114 0.55 -8.17 15.43
CA ASP A 114 0.68 -7.36 16.65
C ASP A 114 2.13 -6.90 16.86
N SER A 115 3.10 -7.69 16.42
CA SER A 115 4.53 -7.34 16.49
C SER A 115 5.10 -6.65 15.26
N SER A 116 4.28 -6.46 14.20
CA SER A 116 4.72 -5.89 12.94
C SER A 116 4.32 -4.42 12.78
N MET A 117 5.02 -3.73 11.87
CA MET A 117 4.69 -2.41 11.33
C MET A 117 4.65 -2.53 9.80
N ILE A 118 3.47 -2.41 9.20
CA ILE A 118 3.24 -2.60 7.77
C ILE A 118 2.85 -1.26 7.15
N VAL A 119 3.71 -0.71 6.31
CA VAL A 119 3.40 0.47 5.49
C VAL A 119 2.91 0.01 4.13
N TYR A 120 1.78 0.52 3.72
CA TYR A 120 1.21 0.30 2.39
C TYR A 120 0.77 1.62 1.79
N GLY A 121 1.06 1.85 0.53
CA GLY A 121 0.66 3.07 -0.14
C GLY A 121 1.17 3.16 -1.57
N SER A 122 1.10 4.38 -2.11
CA SER A 122 1.59 4.72 -3.43
C SER A 122 2.57 5.88 -3.34
N SER A 123 3.53 5.94 -4.25
CA SER A 123 4.43 7.09 -4.44
C SER A 123 3.79 8.22 -5.24
N ILE A 124 2.59 8.02 -5.76
CA ILE A 124 1.82 8.99 -6.55
C ILE A 124 0.40 9.02 -6.01
N ALA A 125 -0.13 10.19 -5.71
CA ALA A 125 -1.50 10.41 -5.24
C ALA A 125 -2.49 10.50 -6.41
N ASP A 126 -2.19 11.26 -7.46
CA ASP A 126 -2.97 11.34 -8.70
C ASP A 126 -2.12 10.81 -9.86
N GLY A 127 -2.47 9.64 -10.37
CA GLY A 127 -1.75 8.98 -11.46
C GLY A 127 -1.82 9.72 -12.80
N HIS A 128 -2.81 10.59 -13.01
CA HIS A 128 -2.89 11.41 -14.21
C HIS A 128 -1.98 12.64 -14.14
N ALA A 129 -2.00 13.36 -13.02
CA ALA A 129 -1.17 14.55 -12.79
C ALA A 129 0.24 14.22 -12.31
N HIS A 130 0.49 12.96 -11.94
CA HIS A 130 1.74 12.49 -11.31
C HIS A 130 2.05 13.26 -10.02
N GLU A 131 1.01 13.55 -9.21
CA GLU A 131 1.17 14.25 -7.94
C GLU A 131 1.88 13.35 -6.92
N GLU A 132 2.96 13.86 -6.33
CA GLU A 132 3.77 13.19 -5.31
C GLU A 132 3.49 13.72 -3.89
N GLU A 133 2.54 14.65 -3.76
CA GLU A 133 2.08 15.18 -2.48
C GLU A 133 0.80 14.47 -2.01
N ASN A 134 0.53 14.53 -0.71
CA ASN A 134 -0.67 13.95 -0.09
C ASN A 134 -0.88 12.47 -0.42
N LEU A 135 0.18 11.70 -0.30
CA LEU A 135 0.19 10.28 -0.66
C LEU A 135 -0.80 9.46 0.17
N PRO A 136 -1.50 8.50 -0.44
CA PRO A 136 -2.38 7.57 0.27
C PRO A 136 -1.54 6.51 1.00
N ILE A 137 -1.33 6.72 2.30
CA ILE A 137 -0.49 5.84 3.14
C ILE A 137 -1.33 5.20 4.23
N LEU A 138 -1.19 3.90 4.39
CA LEU A 138 -1.72 3.13 5.51
C LEU A 138 -0.57 2.59 6.35
N LEU A 139 -0.68 2.70 7.67
CA LEU A 139 0.19 2.04 8.63
C LEU A 139 -0.65 1.04 9.43
N ALA A 140 -0.32 -0.23 9.34
CA ALA A 140 -1.01 -1.32 10.00
C ALA A 140 -0.07 -2.12 10.90
N GLY A 141 -0.67 -2.87 11.83
CA GLY A 141 0.06 -3.68 12.82
C GLY A 141 0.18 -2.99 14.16
N GLY A 142 0.63 -3.73 15.17
CA GLY A 142 0.72 -3.25 16.55
C GLY A 142 2.07 -2.67 16.94
N GLY A 143 3.14 -2.95 16.16
CA GLY A 143 4.51 -2.55 16.50
C GLY A 143 4.91 -2.97 17.92
N SER A 144 4.49 -4.15 18.36
CA SER A 144 4.67 -4.65 19.74
C SER A 144 4.09 -3.69 20.81
N GLY A 145 2.93 -3.10 20.52
CA GLY A 145 2.24 -2.17 21.43
C GLY A 145 2.71 -0.72 21.33
N THR A 146 3.58 -0.39 20.39
CA THR A 146 4.09 0.98 20.20
C THR A 146 3.31 1.80 19.18
N LEU A 147 2.37 1.17 18.46
CA LEU A 147 1.51 1.83 17.49
C LEU A 147 0.06 1.93 18.00
N LYS A 148 -0.50 3.12 17.90
CA LYS A 148 -1.92 3.35 18.05
C LYS A 148 -2.59 3.25 16.69
N THR A 149 -3.56 2.35 16.56
CA THR A 149 -4.29 2.11 15.32
C THR A 149 -5.73 2.64 15.38
N GLY A 150 -6.45 2.60 14.25
CA GLY A 150 -7.87 2.95 14.20
C GLY A 150 -8.14 4.46 14.16
N HIS A 151 -7.17 5.29 13.79
CA HIS A 151 -7.34 6.72 13.63
C HIS A 151 -6.77 7.23 12.30
N TYR A 152 -7.21 8.40 11.91
CA TYR A 152 -6.67 9.13 10.77
C TYR A 152 -5.67 10.18 11.25
N LEU A 153 -4.50 10.20 10.67
CA LEU A 153 -3.47 11.20 10.93
C LEU A 153 -3.39 12.13 9.72
N ALA A 154 -3.55 13.43 9.95
CA ALA A 154 -3.40 14.49 8.95
C ALA A 154 -2.15 15.32 9.27
N PRO A 155 -0.95 14.89 8.83
CA PRO A 155 0.26 15.67 9.03
C PRO A 155 0.16 17.02 8.30
N ARG A 156 1.02 17.97 8.67
CA ARG A 156 1.12 19.23 7.93
C ARG A 156 1.52 18.94 6.47
N ARG A 157 1.07 19.78 5.55
CA ARG A 157 1.51 19.74 4.14
C ARG A 157 3.03 19.68 4.08
N SER A 158 3.56 18.94 3.12
CA SER A 158 5.00 18.73 2.94
C SER A 158 5.70 17.95 4.06
N THR A 159 4.95 17.21 4.89
CA THR A 159 5.55 16.26 5.82
C THR A 159 6.12 15.08 5.04
N SER A 160 7.43 14.92 5.08
CA SER A 160 8.11 13.84 4.35
C SER A 160 7.80 12.46 4.92
N MET A 161 7.72 11.48 4.04
CA MET A 161 7.65 10.04 4.38
C MET A 161 8.86 9.57 5.20
N SER A 162 10.01 10.22 5.04
CA SER A 162 11.22 9.92 5.85
C SER A 162 10.97 10.07 7.34
N ARG A 163 10.05 10.94 7.76
CA ARG A 163 9.65 11.09 9.17
C ARG A 163 8.91 9.84 9.69
N LEU A 164 8.07 9.23 8.86
CA LEU A 164 7.44 7.95 9.22
C LEU A 164 8.47 6.84 9.33
N HIS A 165 9.39 6.75 8.37
CA HIS A 165 10.44 5.73 8.39
C HIS A 165 11.37 5.91 9.60
N LEU A 166 11.74 7.14 9.95
CA LEU A 166 12.52 7.44 11.16
C LEU A 166 11.78 6.96 12.42
N ALA A 167 10.48 7.25 12.51
CA ALA A 167 9.65 6.80 13.63
C ALA A 167 9.57 5.28 13.74
N MET A 168 9.53 4.57 12.61
CA MET A 168 9.54 3.10 12.58
C MET A 168 10.89 2.52 12.99
N LEU A 169 12.01 3.07 12.49
CA LEU A 169 13.36 2.64 12.87
C LEU A 169 13.60 2.76 14.39
N GLN A 170 13.21 3.90 14.97
CA GLN A 170 13.32 4.11 16.41
C GLN A 170 12.50 3.10 17.22
N ARG A 171 11.29 2.71 16.74
CA ARG A 171 10.46 1.67 17.35
C ARG A 171 11.06 0.27 17.20
N MET A 172 11.85 0.04 16.17
CA MET A 172 12.63 -1.20 16.01
C MET A 172 13.90 -1.24 16.89
N GLY A 173 14.15 -0.20 17.70
CA GLY A 173 15.32 -0.11 18.56
C GLY A 173 16.59 0.29 17.81
N VAL A 174 16.49 0.83 16.61
CA VAL A 174 17.65 1.35 15.88
C VAL A 174 17.98 2.74 16.43
N PRO A 175 19.17 2.95 17.01
CA PRO A 175 19.58 4.25 17.56
C PRO A 175 19.95 5.18 16.38
N CYS A 176 18.96 5.89 15.85
CA CYS A 176 19.17 6.86 14.77
C CYS A 176 18.39 8.14 15.05
N ASP A 177 19.04 9.29 14.80
CA ASP A 177 18.46 10.62 14.94
C ASP A 177 18.05 11.20 13.59
N ARG A 178 18.36 10.49 12.49
CA ARG A 178 18.09 10.94 11.12
C ARG A 178 17.78 9.77 10.19
N PHE A 179 16.85 10.01 9.25
CA PHE A 179 16.61 9.14 8.09
C PHE A 179 16.27 10.00 6.87
N GLY A 180 17.09 9.90 5.81
CA GLY A 180 16.98 10.81 4.67
C GLY A 180 17.15 12.27 5.13
N GLU A 181 16.20 13.11 4.76
CA GLU A 181 16.12 14.50 5.19
C GLU A 181 15.43 14.72 6.55
N ALA A 182 14.84 13.68 7.12
CA ALA A 182 14.12 13.80 8.38
C ALA A 182 15.05 13.70 9.59
N GLU A 183 15.02 14.70 10.46
CA GLU A 183 15.68 14.76 11.77
C GLU A 183 14.67 14.70 12.92
N ILE A 184 13.38 14.72 12.62
CA ILE A 184 12.29 14.63 13.57
C ILE A 184 11.35 13.52 13.11
N ALA A 185 11.11 12.54 13.96
CA ALA A 185 10.18 11.45 13.70
C ALA A 185 8.73 11.95 13.53
N LEU A 186 7.91 11.19 12.82
CA LEU A 186 6.48 11.47 12.71
C LEU A 186 5.81 11.23 14.07
N GLU A 187 5.11 12.24 14.57
CA GLU A 187 4.31 12.18 15.78
C GLU A 187 2.90 11.64 15.50
N GLY A 188 2.19 11.23 16.55
CA GLY A 188 0.79 10.83 16.50
C GLY A 188 0.55 9.39 16.03
N ILE A 189 1.58 8.59 15.86
CA ILE A 189 1.46 7.14 15.54
C ILE A 189 1.60 6.24 16.78
N SER A 190 1.74 6.86 17.96
CA SER A 190 1.81 6.17 19.27
C SER A 190 0.49 6.24 19.99
#